data_c43247dd577526b1b4be17866cde19c2
#
_entry.id   c43247dd577526b1b4be17866cde19c2
#
_cell.length_a   1.000
_cell.length_b   1.000
_cell.length_c   1.000
_cell.angle_alpha   90.00
_cell.angle_beta   90.00
_cell.angle_gamma   90.00
#
_symmetry.space_group_name_H-M   'P 1'
#
loop_
_entity.id
_entity.type
_entity.pdbx_description
1 polymer ?
#
loop_
_entity_poly.entity_id
_entity_poly.type
_entity_poly.pdbx_seq_one_letter_code
_entity_poly.pdbx_strand_id
1 'polypeptide(L)'
;MENSSNSTLQRTAAKKIQVFLQSNTHKALLVTGARQVGKTTLIRQQGQEAFPNFVELNFLENTAARQLFETATDSSDFLLRLSALVGEKLVPGKTLIFLDEVQECKEIVTAIKFLVEEGSYRYILSGSLLGVELKDIRSAPVGYLDVLEMFPMDIEEFARANGVSDRIFDHLRSCYDKKQEVDPLVHQKMMELFRLYLIVGGMPAAVACYLQAHNLYEVAQVQQSILTLYKKDIARYDPKEKLYLEDIFDLIPSELNAKNKRFILKDLHQDFKLSRYHNSFLWLANAGVALPTYNVEEPTLPLRLNRQSNLFKLFLCDVGLLAATYANGIQLALLNGEKNINFGAVFENAAAQELAAHGYALYYFNSKKQGELDFVIEHEGNVLPLEIKSGKD
;
A
#
# COMPACT_ATOMS: atom_id res chain seq x y z
N MET A 1 -4.82 28.46 -23.19
CA MET A 1 -5.56 27.71 -22.16
C MET A 1 -5.61 26.29 -22.66
N GLU A 2 -4.53 25.57 -22.44
CA GLU A 2 -4.39 24.19 -22.91
C GLU A 2 -4.94 23.26 -21.84
N ASN A 3 -5.86 22.40 -22.29
CA ASN A 3 -6.34 21.27 -21.50
C ASN A 3 -5.13 20.37 -21.18
N SER A 4 -4.58 20.51 -19.98
CA SER A 4 -3.74 19.46 -19.42
C SER A 4 -4.64 18.25 -19.18
N SER A 5 -4.66 17.34 -20.14
CA SER A 5 -5.18 16.00 -19.94
C SER A 5 -4.39 15.40 -18.80
N ASN A 6 -4.96 15.43 -17.60
CA ASN A 6 -4.50 14.61 -16.49
C ASN A 6 -4.55 13.15 -16.98
N SER A 7 -3.43 12.61 -17.42
CA SER A 7 -3.33 11.19 -17.76
C SER A 7 -3.63 10.42 -16.49
N THR A 8 -4.85 9.94 -16.38
CA THR A 8 -5.30 9.17 -15.22
C THR A 8 -4.46 7.91 -15.12
N LEU A 9 -3.72 7.76 -14.03
CA LEU A 9 -2.91 6.57 -13.77
C LEU A 9 -3.83 5.34 -13.68
N GLN A 10 -3.60 4.36 -14.54
CA GLN A 10 -4.35 3.11 -14.50
C GLN A 10 -3.96 2.29 -13.29
N ARG A 11 -4.95 1.84 -12.52
CA ARG A 11 -4.75 1.06 -11.30
C ARG A 11 -5.50 -0.27 -11.38
N THR A 12 -4.83 -1.34 -11.02
CA THR A 12 -5.43 -2.68 -10.92
C THR A 12 -6.59 -2.71 -9.92
N ALA A 13 -6.49 -1.93 -8.85
CA ALA A 13 -7.55 -1.75 -7.87
C ALA A 13 -8.84 -1.16 -8.46
N ALA A 14 -8.79 -0.42 -9.59
CA ALA A 14 -9.97 0.10 -10.28
C ALA A 14 -10.94 -1.01 -10.67
N LYS A 15 -10.43 -2.12 -11.26
CA LYS A 15 -11.25 -3.27 -11.65
C LYS A 15 -11.96 -3.90 -10.44
N LYS A 16 -11.29 -3.99 -9.29
CA LYS A 16 -11.90 -4.55 -8.06
C LYS A 16 -13.01 -3.64 -7.54
N ILE A 17 -12.82 -2.32 -7.58
CA ILE A 17 -13.86 -1.35 -7.20
C ILE A 17 -15.04 -1.44 -8.19
N GLN A 18 -14.79 -1.50 -9.51
CA GLN A 18 -15.85 -1.65 -10.52
C GLN A 18 -16.67 -2.92 -10.31
N VAL A 19 -16.01 -4.06 -10.08
CA VAL A 19 -16.70 -5.33 -9.79
C VAL A 19 -17.59 -5.20 -8.54
N PHE A 20 -17.09 -4.55 -7.48
CA PHE A 20 -17.89 -4.28 -6.30
C PHE A 20 -19.10 -3.39 -6.61
N LEU A 21 -18.91 -2.28 -7.34
CA LEU A 21 -19.98 -1.34 -7.67
C LEU A 21 -21.06 -1.96 -8.57
N GLN A 22 -20.70 -2.92 -9.43
CA GLN A 22 -21.61 -3.65 -10.32
C GLN A 22 -22.28 -4.84 -9.64
N SER A 23 -21.74 -5.30 -8.52
CA SER A 23 -22.29 -6.46 -7.79
C SER A 23 -23.56 -6.11 -7.01
N ASN A 24 -24.44 -7.09 -6.80
CA ASN A 24 -25.64 -6.96 -5.95
C ASN A 24 -25.34 -7.27 -4.47
N THR A 25 -24.12 -7.00 -4.01
CA THR A 25 -23.76 -7.29 -2.61
C THR A 25 -24.46 -6.35 -1.64
N HIS A 26 -24.90 -6.89 -0.50
CA HIS A 26 -25.38 -6.11 0.65
C HIS A 26 -24.25 -5.82 1.62
N LYS A 27 -23.14 -5.29 1.09
CA LYS A 27 -21.96 -4.90 1.89
C LYS A 27 -21.47 -3.53 1.46
N ALA A 28 -20.72 -2.89 2.34
CA ALA A 28 -19.90 -1.74 1.99
C ALA A 28 -18.48 -2.20 1.62
N LEU A 29 -17.77 -1.40 0.80
CA LEU A 29 -16.37 -1.63 0.48
C LEU A 29 -15.50 -0.71 1.36
N LEU A 30 -14.57 -1.31 2.11
CA LEU A 30 -13.56 -0.59 2.86
C LEU A 30 -12.23 -0.62 2.09
N VAL A 31 -11.78 0.53 1.63
CA VAL A 31 -10.50 0.68 0.94
C VAL A 31 -9.43 1.18 1.91
N THR A 32 -8.46 0.32 2.21
CA THR A 32 -7.35 0.60 3.12
C THR A 32 -6.04 0.77 2.35
N GLY A 33 -4.95 1.07 3.05
CA GLY A 33 -3.60 1.21 2.49
C GLY A 33 -2.91 2.50 2.93
N ALA A 34 -1.62 2.61 2.68
CA ALA A 34 -0.81 3.75 3.09
C ALA A 34 -1.39 5.10 2.63
N ARG A 35 -1.00 6.16 3.31
CA ARG A 35 -1.35 7.51 2.88
C ARG A 35 -0.74 7.80 1.51
N GLN A 36 -1.48 8.55 0.66
CA GLN A 36 -1.06 8.98 -0.68
C GLN A 36 -0.91 7.85 -1.74
N VAL A 37 -1.39 6.64 -1.50
CA VAL A 37 -1.45 5.59 -2.54
C VAL A 37 -2.59 5.78 -3.56
N GLY A 38 -3.38 6.86 -3.44
CA GLY A 38 -4.39 7.24 -4.41
C GLY A 38 -5.81 6.71 -4.13
N LYS A 39 -6.13 6.28 -2.90
CA LYS A 39 -7.46 5.75 -2.52
C LYS A 39 -8.61 6.70 -2.91
N THR A 40 -8.60 7.91 -2.35
CA THR A 40 -9.65 8.93 -2.55
C THR A 40 -9.84 9.26 -4.04
N THR A 41 -8.74 9.47 -4.77
CA THR A 41 -8.78 9.77 -6.22
C THR A 41 -9.43 8.65 -7.02
N LEU A 42 -9.03 7.41 -6.73
CA LEU A 42 -9.56 6.24 -7.45
C LEU A 42 -11.04 6.01 -7.14
N ILE A 43 -11.46 6.14 -5.88
CA ILE A 43 -12.86 5.99 -5.47
C ILE A 43 -13.73 7.08 -6.10
N ARG A 44 -13.28 8.34 -6.11
CA ARG A 44 -14.00 9.42 -6.78
C ARG A 44 -14.20 9.13 -8.26
N GLN A 45 -13.14 8.75 -8.96
CA GLN A 45 -13.22 8.42 -10.38
C GLN A 45 -14.22 7.29 -10.63
N GLN A 46 -14.05 6.15 -9.99
CA GLN A 46 -14.89 4.97 -10.22
C GLN A 46 -16.34 5.18 -9.75
N GLY A 47 -16.52 5.94 -8.66
CA GLY A 47 -17.85 6.24 -8.13
C GLY A 47 -18.64 7.19 -9.04
N GLN A 48 -17.99 8.25 -9.55
CA GLN A 48 -18.62 9.20 -10.46
C GLN A 48 -18.92 8.61 -11.85
N GLU A 49 -18.13 7.63 -12.29
CA GLU A 49 -18.38 6.87 -13.53
C GLU A 49 -19.55 5.89 -13.37
N ALA A 50 -19.71 5.27 -12.19
CA ALA A 50 -20.68 4.20 -11.98
C ALA A 50 -22.06 4.69 -11.51
N PHE A 51 -22.14 5.83 -10.81
CA PHE A 51 -23.38 6.32 -10.18
C PHE A 51 -23.76 7.73 -10.66
N PRO A 52 -25.04 7.97 -10.97
CA PRO A 52 -25.51 9.31 -11.34
C PRO A 52 -25.30 10.35 -10.24
N ASN A 53 -25.41 9.92 -8.97
CA ASN A 53 -25.20 10.77 -7.82
C ASN A 53 -24.05 10.20 -6.97
N PHE A 54 -23.10 11.07 -6.66
CA PHE A 54 -21.94 10.76 -5.83
C PHE A 54 -21.89 11.76 -4.66
N VAL A 55 -21.97 11.23 -3.45
CA VAL A 55 -21.90 12.01 -2.21
C VAL A 55 -20.64 11.63 -1.47
N GLU A 56 -19.79 12.59 -1.20
CA GLU A 56 -18.56 12.40 -0.45
C GLU A 56 -18.62 13.14 0.89
N LEU A 57 -18.27 12.42 1.96
CA LEU A 57 -18.10 12.97 3.30
C LEU A 57 -16.67 12.68 3.76
N ASN A 58 -15.84 13.73 3.83
CA ASN A 58 -14.48 13.62 4.36
C ASN A 58 -14.47 14.02 5.83
N PHE A 59 -14.14 13.08 6.71
CA PHE A 59 -14.19 13.27 8.17
C PHE A 59 -13.01 14.08 8.72
N LEU A 60 -11.94 14.22 7.97
CA LEU A 60 -10.82 15.09 8.34
C LEU A 60 -11.17 16.56 8.11
N GLU A 61 -11.89 16.87 7.04
CA GLU A 61 -12.17 18.25 6.61
C GLU A 61 -13.54 18.75 7.10
N ASN A 62 -14.52 17.85 7.25
CA ASN A 62 -15.91 18.21 7.52
C ASN A 62 -16.34 17.86 8.94
N THR A 63 -16.26 18.86 9.84
CA THR A 63 -16.68 18.71 11.24
C THR A 63 -18.18 18.40 11.37
N ALA A 64 -19.03 18.93 10.48
CA ALA A 64 -20.47 18.67 10.50
C ALA A 64 -20.76 17.18 10.17
N ALA A 65 -19.99 16.58 9.26
CA ALA A 65 -20.10 15.15 8.96
C ALA A 65 -19.72 14.29 10.17
N ARG A 66 -18.70 14.65 10.96
CA ARG A 66 -18.38 13.95 12.22
C ARG A 66 -19.55 14.00 13.21
N GLN A 67 -20.08 15.20 13.46
CA GLN A 67 -21.19 15.38 14.40
C GLN A 67 -22.45 14.61 13.97
N LEU A 68 -22.63 14.43 12.68
CA LEU A 68 -23.74 13.65 12.14
C LEU A 68 -23.72 12.21 12.65
N PHE A 69 -22.54 11.56 12.66
CA PHE A 69 -22.38 10.18 13.15
C PHE A 69 -22.38 10.09 14.68
N GLU A 70 -21.73 11.03 15.38
CA GLU A 70 -21.66 11.04 16.84
C GLU A 70 -23.03 11.16 17.50
N THR A 71 -23.99 11.85 16.84
CA THR A 71 -25.29 12.18 17.39
C THR A 71 -26.47 11.45 16.72
N ALA A 72 -26.24 10.70 15.66
CA ALA A 72 -27.28 9.91 15.00
C ALA A 72 -27.71 8.73 15.88
N THR A 73 -29.00 8.57 16.08
CA THR A 73 -29.55 7.51 16.97
C THR A 73 -29.79 6.19 16.23
N ASP A 74 -30.10 6.24 14.96
CA ASP A 74 -30.33 5.10 14.07
C ASP A 74 -30.07 5.46 12.60
N SER A 75 -30.24 4.48 11.69
CA SER A 75 -30.04 4.68 10.26
C SER A 75 -30.99 5.69 9.63
N SER A 76 -32.24 5.74 10.09
CA SER A 76 -33.25 6.69 9.58
C SER A 76 -32.93 8.13 9.96
N ASP A 77 -32.51 8.35 11.22
CA ASP A 77 -32.04 9.66 11.71
C ASP A 77 -30.78 10.08 10.96
N PHE A 78 -29.83 9.16 10.78
CA PHE A 78 -28.61 9.41 9.98
C PHE A 78 -28.96 9.86 8.56
N LEU A 79 -29.79 9.10 7.84
CA LEU A 79 -30.17 9.42 6.47
C LEU A 79 -30.97 10.73 6.35
N LEU A 80 -31.83 11.03 7.32
CA LEU A 80 -32.54 12.32 7.38
C LEU A 80 -31.56 13.49 7.51
N ARG A 81 -30.60 13.40 8.42
CA ARG A 81 -29.57 14.46 8.61
C ARG A 81 -28.66 14.56 7.40
N LEU A 82 -28.28 13.43 6.80
CA LEU A 82 -27.50 13.41 5.58
C LEU A 82 -28.25 14.08 4.43
N SER A 83 -29.57 13.83 4.30
CA SER A 83 -30.42 14.50 3.31
C SER A 83 -30.45 16.01 3.49
N ALA A 84 -30.49 16.47 4.74
CA ALA A 84 -30.44 17.91 5.05
C ALA A 84 -29.07 18.53 4.71
N LEU A 85 -27.99 17.76 4.84
CA LEU A 85 -26.62 18.23 4.56
C LEU A 85 -26.31 18.28 3.07
N VAL A 86 -26.75 17.26 2.28
CA VAL A 86 -26.35 17.12 0.87
C VAL A 86 -27.49 17.36 -0.13
N GLY A 87 -28.72 17.56 0.34
CA GLY A 87 -29.89 17.90 -0.46
C GLY A 87 -30.33 16.82 -1.43
N GLU A 88 -30.72 17.21 -2.65
CA GLU A 88 -31.34 16.36 -3.67
C GLU A 88 -30.43 15.26 -4.24
N LYS A 89 -29.17 15.19 -3.83
CA LYS A 89 -28.24 14.16 -4.31
C LYS A 89 -28.51 12.76 -3.75
N LEU A 90 -29.32 12.63 -2.71
CA LEU A 90 -29.69 11.34 -2.11
C LEU A 90 -30.91 10.75 -2.81
N VAL A 91 -30.67 9.94 -3.84
CA VAL A 91 -31.70 9.21 -4.57
C VAL A 91 -31.49 7.71 -4.35
N PRO A 92 -32.47 7.01 -3.72
CA PRO A 92 -32.37 5.56 -3.48
C PRO A 92 -32.03 4.79 -4.75
N GLY A 93 -31.07 3.85 -4.65
CA GLY A 93 -30.58 3.01 -5.76
C GLY A 93 -29.72 3.76 -6.81
N LYS A 94 -29.58 5.10 -6.72
CA LYS A 94 -28.83 5.90 -7.70
C LYS A 94 -27.68 6.70 -7.09
N THR A 95 -27.50 6.61 -5.77
CA THR A 95 -26.46 7.36 -5.06
C THR A 95 -25.42 6.42 -4.46
N LEU A 96 -24.15 6.72 -4.74
CA LEU A 96 -23.02 6.16 -4.00
C LEU A 96 -22.60 7.17 -2.91
N ILE A 97 -22.51 6.69 -1.68
CA ILE A 97 -22.02 7.47 -0.53
C ILE A 97 -20.59 7.03 -0.25
N PHE A 98 -19.67 7.96 -0.38
CA PHE A 98 -18.26 7.77 -0.09
C PHE A 98 -17.90 8.45 1.24
N LEU A 99 -17.45 7.63 2.20
CA LEU A 99 -17.05 8.03 3.54
C LEU A 99 -15.52 8.00 3.61
N ASP A 100 -14.89 9.16 3.53
CA ASP A 100 -13.43 9.29 3.45
C ASP A 100 -12.81 9.63 4.80
N GLU A 101 -11.60 9.11 5.05
CA GLU A 101 -10.81 9.29 6.27
C GLU A 101 -11.58 8.83 7.54
N VAL A 102 -12.21 7.63 7.44
CA VAL A 102 -13.10 7.11 8.50
C VAL A 102 -12.40 6.82 9.84
N GLN A 103 -11.07 6.80 9.91
CA GLN A 103 -10.33 6.75 11.19
C GLN A 103 -10.58 7.96 12.07
N GLU A 104 -11.02 9.08 11.49
CA GLU A 104 -11.39 10.29 12.23
C GLU A 104 -12.79 10.21 12.88
N CYS A 105 -13.56 9.15 12.58
CA CYS A 105 -14.90 8.92 13.11
C CYS A 105 -15.14 7.42 13.33
N LYS A 106 -14.81 6.91 14.52
CA LYS A 106 -14.85 5.46 14.85
C LYS A 106 -16.27 4.89 14.88
N GLU A 107 -17.25 5.72 15.13
CA GLU A 107 -18.67 5.39 15.19
C GLU A 107 -19.19 4.84 13.85
N ILE A 108 -18.59 5.29 12.74
CA ILE A 108 -18.93 4.84 11.38
C ILE A 108 -18.86 3.33 11.21
N VAL A 109 -17.83 2.70 11.78
CA VAL A 109 -17.64 1.26 11.60
C VAL A 109 -18.78 0.47 12.24
N THR A 110 -19.35 1.00 13.31
CA THR A 110 -20.53 0.43 13.95
C THR A 110 -21.80 0.79 13.17
N ALA A 111 -21.93 2.04 12.72
CA ALA A 111 -23.11 2.52 12.01
C ALA A 111 -23.25 1.90 10.62
N ILE A 112 -22.16 1.55 9.94
CA ILE A 112 -22.20 1.03 8.57
C ILE A 112 -23.07 -0.23 8.42
N LYS A 113 -23.13 -1.08 9.45
CA LYS A 113 -24.01 -2.26 9.47
C LYS A 113 -25.46 -1.84 9.22
N PHE A 114 -25.97 -0.89 9.98
CA PHE A 114 -27.37 -0.45 9.90
C PHE A 114 -27.67 0.27 8.60
N LEU A 115 -26.70 1.02 8.07
CA LEU A 115 -26.81 1.72 6.79
C LEU A 115 -26.86 0.75 5.60
N VAL A 116 -26.07 -0.33 5.67
CA VAL A 116 -26.07 -1.38 4.65
C VAL A 116 -27.36 -2.25 4.73
N GLU A 117 -27.83 -2.54 5.95
CA GLU A 117 -29.09 -3.29 6.17
C GLU A 117 -30.32 -2.50 5.68
N GLU A 118 -30.32 -1.17 5.80
CA GLU A 118 -31.38 -0.30 5.28
C GLU A 118 -31.50 -0.40 3.75
N GLY A 119 -30.34 -0.52 3.05
CA GLY A 119 -30.30 -0.98 1.66
C GLY A 119 -30.58 0.07 0.59
N SER A 120 -30.90 1.33 0.91
CA SER A 120 -31.23 2.36 -0.07
C SER A 120 -30.03 2.83 -0.88
N TYR A 121 -28.81 2.74 -0.33
CA TYR A 121 -27.61 3.33 -0.91
C TYR A 121 -26.43 2.35 -0.94
N ARG A 122 -25.46 2.65 -1.81
CA ARG A 122 -24.17 1.97 -1.82
C ARG A 122 -23.17 2.78 -1.03
N TYR A 123 -22.25 2.07 -0.35
CA TYR A 123 -21.25 2.71 0.51
C TYR A 123 -19.84 2.23 0.15
N ILE A 124 -18.92 3.19 0.02
CA ILE A 124 -17.48 2.94 0.05
C ILE A 124 -16.90 3.75 1.19
N LEU A 125 -15.99 3.16 1.93
CA LEU A 125 -15.24 3.79 3.01
C LEU A 125 -13.77 3.81 2.64
N SER A 126 -13.04 4.85 3.05
CA SER A 126 -11.58 4.82 2.97
C SER A 126 -10.91 5.34 4.24
N GLY A 127 -9.68 4.89 4.46
CA GLY A 127 -8.84 5.38 5.54
C GLY A 127 -7.42 4.86 5.46
N SER A 128 -6.48 5.71 5.88
CA SER A 128 -5.05 5.40 5.78
C SER A 128 -4.48 4.69 7.01
N LEU A 129 -5.11 4.83 8.17
CA LEU A 129 -4.64 4.25 9.46
C LEU A 129 -5.59 3.18 10.00
N LEU A 130 -6.56 2.75 9.20
CA LEU A 130 -7.61 1.82 9.62
C LEU A 130 -7.07 0.45 10.07
N GLY A 131 -5.96 -0.01 9.51
CA GLY A 131 -5.32 -1.24 9.97
C GLY A 131 -4.87 -1.18 11.43
N VAL A 132 -4.58 0.01 11.96
CA VAL A 132 -4.23 0.22 13.37
C VAL A 132 -5.48 0.25 14.24
N GLU A 133 -6.51 0.97 13.82
CA GLU A 133 -7.69 1.23 14.64
C GLU A 133 -8.75 0.13 14.56
N LEU A 134 -8.83 -0.63 13.45
CA LEU A 134 -9.73 -1.77 13.32
C LEU A 134 -9.45 -2.90 14.33
N LYS A 135 -8.23 -2.98 14.90
CA LYS A 135 -7.92 -3.92 15.98
C LYS A 135 -8.55 -3.53 17.31
N ASP A 136 -8.74 -2.23 17.54
CA ASP A 136 -9.41 -1.70 18.74
C ASP A 136 -10.94 -1.73 18.60
N ILE A 137 -11.44 -1.87 17.38
CA ILE A 137 -12.88 -2.04 17.12
C ILE A 137 -13.25 -3.49 17.42
N ARG A 138 -13.65 -3.74 18.67
CA ARG A 138 -14.15 -5.04 19.16
C ARG A 138 -15.33 -5.62 18.38
N SER A 139 -15.87 -4.88 17.42
CA SER A 139 -17.04 -5.25 16.62
C SER A 139 -17.00 -4.70 15.18
N ALA A 140 -15.90 -4.90 14.45
CA ALA A 140 -16.00 -4.77 12.99
C ALA A 140 -17.16 -5.68 12.55
N PRO A 141 -18.19 -5.16 11.86
CA PRO A 141 -19.38 -5.96 11.53
C PRO A 141 -18.97 -7.00 10.49
N VAL A 142 -18.58 -8.17 10.99
CA VAL A 142 -18.24 -9.33 10.15
C VAL A 142 -19.44 -9.62 9.26
N GLY A 143 -19.22 -9.63 7.95
CA GLY A 143 -20.28 -9.87 6.97
C GLY A 143 -20.84 -8.62 6.28
N TYR A 144 -20.58 -7.41 6.76
CA TYR A 144 -21.09 -6.16 6.17
C TYR A 144 -20.03 -5.33 5.43
N LEU A 145 -18.75 -5.71 5.55
CA LEU A 145 -17.62 -5.05 4.90
C LEU A 145 -16.82 -6.04 4.07
N ASP A 146 -16.57 -5.68 2.82
CA ASP A 146 -15.50 -6.24 2.02
C ASP A 146 -14.28 -5.30 2.10
N VAL A 147 -13.08 -5.84 2.22
CA VAL A 147 -11.87 -5.05 2.39
C VAL A 147 -11.01 -5.13 1.13
N LEU A 148 -10.61 -3.97 0.62
CA LEU A 148 -9.64 -3.82 -0.47
C LEU A 148 -8.43 -3.05 0.05
N GLU A 149 -7.29 -3.72 0.14
CA GLU A 149 -6.03 -3.07 0.45
C GLU A 149 -5.38 -2.53 -0.83
N MET A 150 -5.01 -1.24 -0.82
CA MET A 150 -4.31 -0.57 -1.91
C MET A 150 -2.86 -0.35 -1.54
N PHE A 151 -1.99 -0.77 -2.44
CA PHE A 151 -0.54 -0.57 -2.37
C PHE A 151 -0.10 0.58 -3.31
N PRO A 152 1.15 1.09 -3.21
CA PRO A 152 1.76 1.86 -4.28
C PRO A 152 1.65 1.12 -5.62
N MET A 153 1.84 1.80 -6.73
CA MET A 153 1.80 1.19 -8.06
C MET A 153 2.85 0.08 -8.16
N ASP A 154 2.45 -1.07 -8.69
CA ASP A 154 3.37 -2.15 -9.05
C ASP A 154 4.13 -1.82 -10.35
N ILE A 155 5.11 -2.66 -10.72
CA ILE A 155 5.92 -2.44 -11.92
C ILE A 155 5.07 -2.49 -13.21
N GLU A 156 4.01 -3.28 -13.26
CA GLU A 156 3.12 -3.36 -14.41
C GLU A 156 2.33 -2.05 -14.56
N GLU A 157 1.74 -1.53 -13.46
CA GLU A 157 1.04 -0.25 -13.43
C GLU A 157 1.98 0.92 -13.80
N PHE A 158 3.21 0.91 -13.27
CA PHE A 158 4.24 1.90 -13.59
C PHE A 158 4.65 1.86 -15.07
N ALA A 159 4.89 0.67 -15.63
CA ALA A 159 5.26 0.51 -17.02
C ALA A 159 4.12 0.95 -17.95
N ARG A 160 2.84 0.64 -17.63
CA ARG A 160 1.68 1.14 -18.37
C ARG A 160 1.61 2.66 -18.35
N ALA A 161 1.85 3.29 -17.21
CA ALA A 161 1.90 4.75 -17.08
C ALA A 161 3.02 5.36 -17.97
N ASN A 162 4.10 4.62 -18.20
CA ASN A 162 5.20 4.97 -19.10
C ASN A 162 4.99 4.50 -20.55
N GLY A 163 3.76 4.16 -20.95
CA GLY A 163 3.39 3.88 -22.33
C GLY A 163 3.63 2.44 -22.81
N VAL A 164 3.88 1.49 -21.89
CA VAL A 164 3.96 0.07 -22.27
C VAL A 164 2.56 -0.47 -22.53
N SER A 165 2.33 -1.02 -23.72
CA SER A 165 1.04 -1.58 -24.11
C SER A 165 0.82 -2.99 -23.56
N ASP A 166 -0.46 -3.40 -23.47
CA ASP A 166 -0.85 -4.75 -23.08
C ASP A 166 -0.20 -5.84 -23.94
N ARG A 167 0.01 -5.56 -25.21
CA ARG A 167 0.70 -6.49 -26.14
C ARG A 167 2.10 -6.89 -25.65
N ILE A 168 2.83 -5.97 -25.01
CA ILE A 168 4.15 -6.27 -24.45
C ILE A 168 4.01 -7.20 -23.25
N PHE A 169 3.06 -6.94 -22.35
CA PHE A 169 2.82 -7.82 -21.21
C PHE A 169 2.36 -9.22 -21.64
N ASP A 170 1.49 -9.31 -22.64
CA ASP A 170 1.06 -10.60 -23.19
C ASP A 170 2.24 -11.37 -23.82
N HIS A 171 3.16 -10.66 -24.49
CA HIS A 171 4.39 -11.25 -25.00
C HIS A 171 5.28 -11.79 -23.86
N LEU A 172 5.51 -10.99 -22.80
CA LEU A 172 6.31 -11.41 -21.65
C LEU A 172 5.70 -12.64 -20.95
N ARG A 173 4.38 -12.66 -20.72
CA ARG A 173 3.68 -13.83 -20.16
C ARG A 173 3.81 -15.05 -21.05
N SER A 174 3.61 -14.89 -22.37
CA SER A 174 3.77 -15.99 -23.33
C SER A 174 5.20 -16.55 -23.34
N CYS A 175 6.23 -15.69 -23.24
CA CYS A 175 7.62 -16.15 -23.14
C CYS A 175 7.88 -16.93 -21.87
N TYR A 176 7.34 -16.45 -20.73
CA TYR A 176 7.43 -17.12 -19.45
C TYR A 176 6.78 -18.51 -19.47
N ASP A 177 5.53 -18.60 -19.93
CA ASP A 177 4.77 -19.86 -20.00
C ASP A 177 5.46 -20.90 -20.91
N LYS A 178 6.00 -20.44 -22.04
CA LYS A 178 6.68 -21.28 -23.02
C LYS A 178 8.16 -21.52 -22.71
N LYS A 179 8.68 -20.91 -21.64
CA LYS A 179 10.12 -20.94 -21.28
C LYS A 179 11.02 -20.52 -22.43
N GLN A 180 10.62 -19.46 -23.14
CA GLN A 180 11.33 -18.88 -24.28
C GLN A 180 11.99 -17.57 -23.89
N GLU A 181 13.07 -17.21 -24.59
CA GLU A 181 13.73 -15.94 -24.42
C GLU A 181 12.80 -14.78 -24.87
N VAL A 182 12.84 -13.67 -24.13
CA VAL A 182 12.18 -12.44 -24.49
C VAL A 182 12.96 -11.77 -25.61
N ASP A 183 12.24 -11.13 -26.55
CA ASP A 183 12.88 -10.31 -27.58
C ASP A 183 13.89 -9.32 -26.95
N PRO A 184 15.13 -9.22 -27.45
CA PRO A 184 16.18 -8.40 -26.84
C PRO A 184 15.80 -6.92 -26.67
N LEU A 185 15.07 -6.33 -27.63
CA LEU A 185 14.62 -4.93 -27.56
C LEU A 185 13.57 -4.74 -26.47
N VAL A 186 12.62 -5.68 -26.37
CA VAL A 186 11.61 -5.68 -25.29
C VAL A 186 12.28 -5.84 -23.94
N HIS A 187 13.21 -6.79 -23.82
CA HIS A 187 13.96 -7.01 -22.59
C HIS A 187 14.72 -5.76 -22.15
N GLN A 188 15.48 -5.14 -23.07
CA GLN A 188 16.22 -3.91 -22.77
C GLN A 188 15.28 -2.80 -22.28
N LYS A 189 14.18 -2.56 -22.98
CA LYS A 189 13.20 -1.53 -22.59
C LYS A 189 12.59 -1.80 -21.23
N MET A 190 12.24 -3.03 -20.93
CA MET A 190 11.68 -3.38 -19.61
C MET A 190 12.70 -3.25 -18.49
N MET A 191 13.97 -3.58 -18.75
CA MET A 191 15.07 -3.38 -17.78
C MET A 191 15.36 -1.90 -17.53
N GLU A 192 15.27 -1.03 -18.52
CA GLU A 192 15.37 0.43 -18.34
C GLU A 192 14.24 0.95 -17.47
N LEU A 193 13.00 0.53 -17.74
CA LEU A 193 11.83 0.90 -16.92
C LEU A 193 11.91 0.35 -15.51
N PHE A 194 12.41 -0.88 -15.33
CA PHE A 194 12.61 -1.45 -14.01
C PHE A 194 13.63 -0.64 -13.19
N ARG A 195 14.77 -0.27 -13.77
CA ARG A 195 15.75 0.60 -13.08
C ARG A 195 15.15 1.95 -12.72
N LEU A 196 14.34 2.52 -13.61
CA LEU A 196 13.62 3.77 -13.33
C LEU A 196 12.62 3.59 -12.19
N TYR A 197 11.88 2.48 -12.18
CA TYR A 197 10.96 2.13 -11.11
C TYR A 197 11.64 2.01 -9.74
N LEU A 198 12.85 1.44 -9.69
CA LEU A 198 13.63 1.37 -8.45
C LEU A 198 13.92 2.75 -7.83
N ILE A 199 13.89 3.82 -8.63
CA ILE A 199 14.17 5.19 -8.19
C ILE A 199 12.89 5.98 -7.97
N VAL A 200 11.97 5.94 -8.93
CA VAL A 200 10.71 6.69 -8.88
C VAL A 200 9.72 6.04 -7.92
N GLY A 201 9.73 4.70 -7.84
CA GLY A 201 8.78 3.94 -7.06
C GLY A 201 7.39 3.91 -7.67
N GLY A 202 6.43 3.46 -6.87
CA GLY A 202 5.02 3.34 -7.21
C GLY A 202 4.11 4.37 -6.54
N MET A 203 4.64 5.35 -5.80
CA MET A 203 3.79 6.40 -5.21
C MET A 203 3.19 7.27 -6.31
N PRO A 204 1.84 7.36 -6.44
CA PRO A 204 1.19 8.04 -7.56
C PRO A 204 1.65 9.47 -7.80
N ALA A 205 1.92 10.23 -6.72
CA ALA A 205 2.41 11.60 -6.84
C ALA A 205 3.84 11.66 -7.43
N ALA A 206 4.72 10.70 -7.07
CA ALA A 206 6.06 10.60 -7.61
C ALA A 206 6.04 10.17 -9.09
N VAL A 207 5.21 9.20 -9.43
CA VAL A 207 5.01 8.75 -10.82
C VAL A 207 4.45 9.87 -11.69
N ALA A 208 3.42 10.58 -11.25
CA ALA A 208 2.85 11.72 -11.98
C ALA A 208 3.88 12.84 -12.18
N CYS A 209 4.65 13.17 -11.15
CA CYS A 209 5.74 14.15 -11.25
C CYS A 209 6.76 13.73 -12.31
N TYR A 210 7.19 12.46 -12.31
CA TYR A 210 8.12 11.96 -13.32
C TYR A 210 7.55 12.04 -14.74
N LEU A 211 6.31 11.62 -14.94
CA LEU A 211 5.66 11.67 -16.26
C LEU A 211 5.52 13.09 -16.82
N GLN A 212 5.37 14.08 -15.95
CA GLN A 212 5.25 15.49 -16.36
C GLN A 212 6.61 16.15 -16.62
N ALA A 213 7.56 15.96 -15.72
CA ALA A 213 8.81 16.71 -15.71
C ALA A 213 10.00 15.94 -16.28
N HIS A 214 9.96 14.61 -16.30
CA HIS A 214 11.11 13.72 -16.58
C HIS A 214 12.35 14.10 -15.78
N ASN A 215 12.15 14.61 -14.55
CA ASN A 215 13.18 15.16 -13.68
C ASN A 215 13.21 14.40 -12.34
N LEU A 216 14.25 13.59 -12.14
CA LEU A 216 14.43 12.79 -10.92
C LEU A 216 14.65 13.64 -9.66
N TYR A 217 15.17 14.86 -9.79
CA TYR A 217 15.33 15.76 -8.65
C TYR A 217 13.96 16.20 -8.09
N GLU A 218 13.03 16.55 -8.96
CA GLU A 218 11.65 16.89 -8.55
C GLU A 218 10.94 15.69 -7.94
N VAL A 219 11.12 14.50 -8.52
CA VAL A 219 10.62 13.24 -7.95
C VAL A 219 11.13 13.03 -6.53
N ALA A 220 12.44 13.23 -6.31
CA ALA A 220 13.03 13.09 -4.97
C ALA A 220 12.43 14.08 -3.95
N GLN A 221 12.10 15.31 -4.36
CA GLN A 221 11.40 16.26 -3.49
C GLN A 221 10.00 15.80 -3.11
N VAL A 222 9.24 15.24 -4.05
CA VAL A 222 7.92 14.64 -3.79
C VAL A 222 8.06 13.49 -2.80
N GLN A 223 9.01 12.58 -3.01
CA GLN A 223 9.27 11.44 -2.12
C GLN A 223 9.66 11.89 -0.71
N GLN A 224 10.53 12.89 -0.57
CA GLN A 224 10.89 13.45 0.74
C GLN A 224 9.69 14.10 1.45
N SER A 225 8.78 14.72 0.70
CA SER A 225 7.53 15.26 1.25
C SER A 225 6.63 14.13 1.79
N ILE A 226 6.55 13.00 1.08
CA ILE A 226 5.79 11.83 1.52
C ILE A 226 6.40 11.22 2.80
N LEU A 227 7.72 11.03 2.83
CA LEU A 227 8.43 10.54 4.02
C LEU A 227 8.20 11.45 5.23
N THR A 228 8.22 12.77 5.01
CA THR A 228 7.94 13.76 6.05
C THR A 228 6.51 13.66 6.57
N LEU A 229 5.54 13.41 5.69
CA LEU A 229 4.13 13.18 6.08
C LEU A 229 3.98 11.90 6.91
N TYR A 230 4.65 10.81 6.54
CA TYR A 230 4.64 9.56 7.31
C TYR A 230 5.20 9.79 8.71
N LYS A 231 6.31 10.51 8.86
CA LYS A 231 6.87 10.88 10.17
C LYS A 231 5.90 11.74 11.00
N LYS A 232 5.17 12.68 10.38
CA LYS A 232 4.15 13.48 11.07
C LYS A 232 2.97 12.64 11.54
N ASP A 233 2.55 11.63 10.77
CA ASP A 233 1.47 10.72 11.17
C ASP A 233 1.91 9.83 12.33
N ILE A 234 3.14 9.29 12.27
CA ILE A 234 3.78 8.58 13.38
C ILE A 234 3.76 9.44 14.66
N ALA A 235 4.12 10.72 14.53
CA ALA A 235 4.18 11.66 15.64
C ALA A 235 2.81 11.96 16.31
N ARG A 236 1.70 11.77 15.60
CA ARG A 236 0.34 12.00 16.11
C ARG A 236 -0.24 10.80 16.86
N TYR A 237 0.21 9.61 16.52
CA TYR A 237 -0.43 8.37 16.97
C TYR A 237 -0.28 8.13 18.48
N ASP A 238 0.94 8.16 19.01
CA ASP A 238 1.18 8.02 20.45
C ASP A 238 2.37 8.88 20.89
N PRO A 239 2.13 9.92 21.69
CA PRO A 239 3.20 10.77 22.19
C PRO A 239 4.24 10.04 23.06
N LYS A 240 3.88 8.89 23.67
CA LYS A 240 4.79 8.09 24.50
C LYS A 240 5.65 7.14 23.69
N GLU A 241 5.13 6.63 22.57
CA GLU A 241 5.84 5.70 21.68
C GLU A 241 6.40 6.37 20.41
N LYS A 242 6.11 7.66 20.23
CA LYS A 242 6.51 8.47 19.06
C LYS A 242 8.00 8.32 18.71
N LEU A 243 8.87 8.54 19.69
CA LEU A 243 10.32 8.48 19.47
C LEU A 243 10.77 7.11 18.96
N TYR A 244 10.18 6.04 19.48
CA TYR A 244 10.51 4.68 19.05
C TYR A 244 10.04 4.39 17.62
N LEU A 245 8.86 4.86 17.25
CA LEU A 245 8.31 4.69 15.90
C LEU A 245 9.15 5.45 14.85
N GLU A 246 9.54 6.70 15.16
CA GLU A 246 10.41 7.50 14.30
C GLU A 246 11.78 6.83 14.15
N ASP A 247 12.39 6.38 15.26
CA ASP A 247 13.69 5.69 15.25
C ASP A 247 13.64 4.39 14.43
N ILE A 248 12.58 3.56 14.61
CA ILE A 248 12.39 2.35 13.81
C ILE A 248 12.29 2.68 12.34
N PHE A 249 11.48 3.68 11.99
CA PHE A 249 11.28 4.09 10.60
C PHE A 249 12.60 4.58 9.95
N ASP A 250 13.38 5.36 10.68
CA ASP A 250 14.66 5.90 10.22
C ASP A 250 15.77 4.85 10.12
N LEU A 251 15.69 3.76 10.89
CA LEU A 251 16.63 2.65 10.83
C LEU A 251 16.36 1.67 9.68
N ILE A 252 15.16 1.63 9.09
CA ILE A 252 14.83 0.68 8.03
C ILE A 252 15.90 0.63 6.92
N PRO A 253 16.37 1.77 6.34
CA PRO A 253 17.36 1.73 5.26
C PRO A 253 18.71 1.15 5.70
N SER A 254 19.17 1.45 6.91
CA SER A 254 20.44 0.96 7.44
C SER A 254 20.40 -0.53 7.75
N GLU A 255 19.31 -1.00 8.35
CA GLU A 255 19.09 -2.42 8.66
C GLU A 255 19.00 -3.29 7.40
N LEU A 256 18.34 -2.80 6.35
CA LEU A 256 18.28 -3.49 5.05
C LEU A 256 19.65 -3.57 4.35
N ASN A 257 20.54 -2.61 4.60
CA ASN A 257 21.91 -2.62 4.07
C ASN A 257 22.89 -3.40 4.95
N ALA A 258 22.52 -3.76 6.17
CA ALA A 258 23.34 -4.57 7.05
C ALA A 258 23.54 -6.00 6.51
N LYS A 259 24.66 -6.63 6.85
CA LYS A 259 25.00 -7.99 6.35
C LYS A 259 23.89 -9.02 6.58
N ASN A 260 23.17 -8.91 7.70
CA ASN A 260 22.11 -9.86 8.06
C ASN A 260 20.72 -9.42 7.64
N LYS A 261 20.55 -8.17 7.15
CA LYS A 261 19.28 -7.56 6.72
C LYS A 261 18.09 -7.78 7.68
N ARG A 262 18.36 -8.23 8.91
CA ARG A 262 17.38 -8.42 9.97
C ARG A 262 17.28 -7.16 10.77
N PHE A 263 16.08 -6.79 11.15
CA PHE A 263 15.88 -5.69 12.08
C PHE A 263 16.43 -6.06 13.47
N ILE A 264 17.56 -5.43 13.84
CA ILE A 264 18.27 -5.73 15.10
C ILE A 264 17.78 -4.76 16.18
N LEU A 265 16.93 -5.27 17.05
CA LEU A 265 16.31 -4.46 18.11
C LEU A 265 17.32 -3.82 19.09
N LYS A 266 18.50 -4.39 19.25
CA LYS A 266 19.58 -3.85 20.11
C LYS A 266 20.18 -2.55 19.59
N ASP A 267 20.04 -2.27 18.27
CA ASP A 267 20.57 -1.05 17.66
C ASP A 267 19.69 0.16 17.99
N LEU A 268 18.47 -0.05 18.52
CA LEU A 268 17.62 1.00 19.04
C LEU A 268 18.00 1.44 20.47
N HIS A 269 18.33 0.47 21.35
CA HIS A 269 18.73 0.76 22.76
C HIS A 269 19.29 -0.48 23.45
N GLN A 270 20.31 -0.32 24.32
CA GLN A 270 21.00 -1.45 25.00
C GLN A 270 20.10 -2.30 25.92
N ASP A 271 19.01 -1.74 26.47
CA ASP A 271 18.08 -2.39 27.40
C ASP A 271 16.78 -2.88 26.73
N PHE A 272 16.83 -3.24 25.47
CA PHE A 272 15.68 -3.48 24.63
C PHE A 272 14.90 -4.77 24.96
N LYS A 273 13.59 -4.65 25.19
CA LYS A 273 12.67 -5.79 25.24
C LYS A 273 11.68 -5.72 24.07
N LEU A 274 11.64 -6.75 23.22
CA LEU A 274 10.74 -6.87 22.06
C LEU A 274 9.28 -6.54 22.39
N SER A 275 8.81 -6.93 23.58
CA SER A 275 7.44 -6.69 24.03
C SER A 275 7.05 -5.19 24.06
N ARG A 276 8.01 -4.28 24.28
CA ARG A 276 7.77 -2.85 24.34
C ARG A 276 7.57 -2.21 22.97
N TYR A 277 8.16 -2.79 21.92
CA TYR A 277 8.18 -2.22 20.58
C TYR A 277 7.29 -3.01 19.60
N HIS A 278 6.72 -4.11 20.06
CA HIS A 278 5.84 -4.94 19.23
C HIS A 278 4.67 -4.12 18.66
N ASN A 279 4.09 -3.24 19.42
CA ASN A 279 3.01 -2.35 18.99
C ASN A 279 3.49 -1.35 17.93
N SER A 280 4.72 -0.84 18.06
CA SER A 280 5.32 0.09 17.09
C SER A 280 5.54 -0.55 15.72
N PHE A 281 6.05 -1.78 15.66
CA PHE A 281 6.18 -2.53 14.40
C PHE A 281 4.82 -2.86 13.79
N LEU A 282 3.86 -3.28 14.62
CA LEU A 282 2.50 -3.53 14.18
C LEU A 282 1.84 -2.26 13.63
N TRP A 283 2.12 -1.10 14.25
CA TRP A 283 1.60 0.16 13.77
C TRP A 283 2.12 0.48 12.37
N LEU A 284 3.44 0.43 12.14
CA LEU A 284 4.03 0.68 10.82
C LEU A 284 3.48 -0.25 9.73
N ALA A 285 3.29 -1.53 10.07
CA ALA A 285 2.69 -2.51 9.17
C ALA A 285 1.22 -2.21 8.88
N ASN A 286 0.43 -1.92 9.92
CA ASN A 286 -1.01 -1.67 9.80
C ASN A 286 -1.31 -0.31 9.13
N ALA A 287 -0.41 0.68 9.28
CA ALA A 287 -0.46 1.95 8.55
C ALA A 287 -0.10 1.78 7.06
N GLY A 288 0.37 0.59 6.67
CA GLY A 288 0.82 0.30 5.31
C GLY A 288 2.12 0.99 4.92
N VAL A 289 2.89 1.52 5.91
CA VAL A 289 4.12 2.27 5.67
C VAL A 289 5.32 1.34 5.51
N ALA A 290 5.27 0.18 6.20
CA ALA A 290 6.31 -0.82 6.15
C ALA A 290 5.73 -2.23 5.95
N LEU A 291 6.55 -3.11 5.36
CA LEU A 291 6.22 -4.48 4.99
C LEU A 291 7.07 -5.45 5.83
N PRO A 292 6.55 -5.97 6.94
CA PRO A 292 7.27 -6.94 7.76
C PRO A 292 7.34 -8.29 7.04
N THR A 293 8.55 -8.82 6.93
CA THR A 293 8.85 -10.13 6.33
C THR A 293 9.45 -11.01 7.42
N TYR A 294 8.72 -12.05 7.84
CA TYR A 294 9.09 -12.87 9.00
C TYR A 294 9.93 -14.08 8.61
N ASN A 295 10.89 -14.45 9.47
CA ASN A 295 11.58 -15.71 9.32
C ASN A 295 10.62 -16.88 9.55
N VAL A 296 10.80 -17.95 8.76
CA VAL A 296 10.19 -19.26 9.04
C VAL A 296 11.26 -20.23 9.51
N GLU A 297 10.93 -21.06 10.50
CA GLU A 297 11.84 -22.05 11.04
C GLU A 297 12.07 -23.18 10.04
N GLU A 298 10.99 -23.60 9.39
CA GLU A 298 11.00 -24.57 8.30
C GLU A 298 10.13 -24.03 7.14
N PRO A 299 10.63 -24.07 5.89
CA PRO A 299 9.86 -23.62 4.72
C PRO A 299 8.86 -24.70 4.28
N THR A 300 7.93 -25.08 5.18
CA THR A 300 6.87 -26.05 4.95
C THR A 300 5.49 -25.43 5.17
N LEU A 301 4.49 -25.92 4.45
CA LEU A 301 3.10 -25.45 4.54
C LEU A 301 2.42 -25.90 5.84
N PRO A 302 1.59 -25.04 6.44
CA PRO A 302 1.39 -23.62 6.16
C PRO A 302 2.53 -22.78 6.78
N LEU A 303 3.13 -21.89 6.01
CA LEU A 303 4.28 -21.05 6.46
C LEU A 303 3.96 -20.23 7.71
N ARG A 304 2.70 -19.82 7.86
CA ARG A 304 2.24 -19.06 9.02
C ARG A 304 2.49 -19.78 10.35
N LEU A 305 2.43 -21.11 10.38
CA LEU A 305 2.64 -21.91 11.61
C LEU A 305 4.11 -21.98 12.00
N ASN A 306 5.02 -21.86 11.03
CA ASN A 306 6.47 -21.91 11.22
C ASN A 306 7.09 -20.52 11.43
N ARG A 307 6.26 -19.47 11.53
CA ARG A 307 6.70 -18.07 11.65
C ARG A 307 7.36 -17.80 13.00
N GLN A 308 8.55 -17.24 12.95
CA GLN A 308 9.29 -16.72 14.10
C GLN A 308 9.01 -15.22 14.27
N SER A 309 8.13 -14.85 15.20
CA SER A 309 7.66 -13.46 15.37
C SER A 309 8.71 -12.46 15.83
N ASN A 310 9.84 -12.93 16.37
CA ASN A 310 10.96 -12.12 16.85
C ASN A 310 12.09 -11.95 15.84
N LEU A 311 12.00 -12.60 14.68
CA LEU A 311 12.98 -12.51 13.61
C LEU A 311 12.29 -12.04 12.33
N PHE A 312 12.54 -10.81 11.93
CA PHE A 312 11.94 -10.23 10.75
C PHE A 312 12.87 -9.23 10.06
N LYS A 313 12.64 -9.04 8.75
CA LYS A 313 13.12 -7.91 7.96
C LYS A 313 11.97 -6.90 7.87
N LEU A 314 12.28 -5.63 7.71
CA LEU A 314 11.29 -4.57 7.55
C LEU A 314 11.59 -3.79 6.28
N PHE A 315 10.75 -3.94 5.26
CA PHE A 315 10.86 -3.19 4.02
C PHE A 315 9.96 -1.96 4.05
N LEU A 316 10.29 -0.91 3.30
CA LEU A 316 9.35 0.19 3.07
C LEU A 316 8.26 -0.25 2.08
N CYS A 317 7.07 0.33 2.20
CA CYS A 317 5.94 0.04 1.32
C CYS A 317 6.20 0.39 -0.16
N ASP A 318 7.20 1.23 -0.41
CA ASP A 318 7.57 1.70 -1.74
C ASP A 318 9.08 1.78 -1.92
N VAL A 319 9.57 1.20 -3.02
CA VAL A 319 11.00 1.15 -3.34
C VAL A 319 11.59 2.53 -3.64
N GLY A 320 10.83 3.42 -4.26
CA GLY A 320 11.26 4.79 -4.53
C GLY A 320 11.43 5.60 -3.25
N LEU A 321 10.57 5.37 -2.25
CA LEU A 321 10.74 5.98 -0.92
C LEU A 321 12.01 5.47 -0.25
N LEU A 322 12.36 4.18 -0.38
CA LEU A 322 13.64 3.66 0.11
C LEU A 322 14.82 4.33 -0.63
N ALA A 323 14.76 4.38 -1.96
CA ALA A 323 15.80 5.02 -2.76
C ALA A 323 16.00 6.51 -2.41
N ALA A 324 14.92 7.20 -2.05
CA ALA A 324 14.97 8.61 -1.63
C ALA A 324 15.64 8.83 -0.26
N THR A 325 15.81 7.79 0.55
CA THR A 325 16.56 7.89 1.83
C THR A 325 18.08 7.89 1.61
N TYR A 326 18.54 7.48 0.43
CA TYR A 326 19.96 7.47 0.09
C TYR A 326 20.42 8.83 -0.46
N ALA A 327 21.74 9.06 -0.47
CA ALA A 327 22.31 10.27 -1.06
C ALA A 327 22.01 10.34 -2.58
N ASN A 328 21.80 11.55 -3.12
CA ASN A 328 21.42 11.77 -4.52
C ASN A 328 22.33 11.09 -5.55
N GLY A 329 23.63 10.96 -5.27
CA GLY A 329 24.58 10.25 -6.15
C GLY A 329 24.28 8.76 -6.29
N ILE A 330 23.68 8.14 -5.29
CA ILE A 330 23.33 6.71 -5.29
C ILE A 330 22.16 6.43 -6.25
N GLN A 331 21.20 7.34 -6.36
CA GLN A 331 20.08 7.21 -7.30
C GLN A 331 20.58 7.20 -8.76
N LEU A 332 21.54 8.08 -9.10
CA LEU A 332 22.15 8.10 -10.43
C LEU A 332 22.97 6.83 -10.72
N ALA A 333 23.72 6.35 -9.74
CA ALA A 333 24.48 5.11 -9.86
C ALA A 333 23.58 3.89 -10.08
N LEU A 334 22.41 3.86 -9.41
CA LEU A 334 21.38 2.81 -9.60
C LEU A 334 20.81 2.86 -11.02
N LEU A 335 20.48 4.06 -11.52
CA LEU A 335 19.97 4.26 -12.89
C LEU A 335 20.98 3.78 -13.94
N ASN A 336 22.25 4.11 -13.75
CA ASN A 336 23.33 3.73 -14.64
C ASN A 336 23.73 2.25 -14.54
N GLY A 337 23.18 1.53 -13.56
CA GLY A 337 23.54 0.14 -13.31
C GLY A 337 24.99 -0.05 -12.85
N GLU A 338 25.52 0.91 -12.06
CA GLU A 338 26.88 0.85 -11.55
C GLU A 338 27.07 -0.33 -10.59
N LYS A 339 28.15 -1.10 -10.79
CA LYS A 339 28.37 -2.34 -10.03
C LYS A 339 29.04 -2.13 -8.67
N ASN A 340 29.53 -0.93 -8.39
CA ASN A 340 30.36 -0.63 -7.22
C ASN A 340 29.54 -0.38 -5.93
N ILE A 341 28.21 -0.34 -6.03
CA ILE A 341 27.30 -0.06 -4.92
C ILE A 341 26.43 -1.29 -4.68
N ASN A 342 26.30 -1.66 -3.41
CA ASN A 342 25.41 -2.76 -3.03
C ASN A 342 23.94 -2.29 -3.07
N PHE A 343 23.24 -2.61 -4.14
CA PHE A 343 21.82 -2.30 -4.32
C PHE A 343 20.89 -3.47 -3.88
N GLY A 344 21.43 -4.50 -3.26
CA GLY A 344 20.63 -5.68 -2.87
C GLY A 344 19.38 -5.32 -2.07
N ALA A 345 19.49 -4.37 -1.12
CA ALA A 345 18.36 -3.90 -0.33
C ALA A 345 17.24 -3.26 -1.18
N VAL A 346 17.59 -2.51 -2.22
CA VAL A 346 16.62 -1.86 -3.12
C VAL A 346 15.88 -2.90 -3.95
N PHE A 347 16.60 -3.88 -4.49
CA PHE A 347 15.99 -4.97 -5.28
C PHE A 347 15.08 -5.86 -4.41
N GLU A 348 15.51 -6.18 -3.18
CA GLU A 348 14.67 -6.93 -2.25
C GLU A 348 13.43 -6.13 -1.83
N ASN A 349 13.56 -4.80 -1.61
CA ASN A 349 12.40 -3.96 -1.29
C ASN A 349 11.40 -3.91 -2.46
N ALA A 350 11.87 -3.81 -3.70
CA ALA A 350 11.01 -3.89 -4.87
C ALA A 350 10.27 -5.23 -4.93
N ALA A 351 10.97 -6.34 -4.69
CA ALA A 351 10.35 -7.66 -4.65
C ALA A 351 9.33 -7.79 -3.51
N ALA A 352 9.63 -7.26 -2.31
CA ALA A 352 8.68 -7.23 -1.20
C ALA A 352 7.41 -6.45 -1.53
N GLN A 353 7.57 -5.28 -2.17
CA GLN A 353 6.45 -4.43 -2.63
C GLN A 353 5.59 -5.17 -3.64
N GLU A 354 6.19 -5.79 -4.67
CA GLU A 354 5.47 -6.56 -5.68
C GLU A 354 4.71 -7.73 -5.08
N LEU A 355 5.35 -8.54 -4.25
CA LEU A 355 4.72 -9.68 -3.59
C LEU A 355 3.54 -9.24 -2.71
N ALA A 356 3.69 -8.17 -1.93
CA ALA A 356 2.62 -7.62 -1.10
C ALA A 356 1.46 -7.09 -1.93
N ALA A 357 1.73 -6.33 -3.01
CA ALA A 357 0.71 -5.79 -3.91
C ALA A 357 -0.12 -6.91 -4.60
N HIS A 358 0.50 -8.07 -4.81
CA HIS A 358 -0.15 -9.26 -5.36
C HIS A 358 -0.78 -10.17 -4.28
N GLY A 359 -0.80 -9.74 -3.01
CA GLY A 359 -1.52 -10.42 -1.92
C GLY A 359 -0.76 -11.57 -1.26
N TYR A 360 0.53 -11.69 -1.51
CA TYR A 360 1.36 -12.68 -0.82
C TYR A 360 1.73 -12.23 0.58
N ALA A 361 1.63 -13.14 1.56
CA ALA A 361 2.23 -12.97 2.86
C ALA A 361 3.75 -13.14 2.75
N LEU A 362 4.51 -12.21 3.34
CA LEU A 362 5.95 -12.15 3.19
C LEU A 362 6.66 -12.96 4.27
N TYR A 363 7.42 -13.94 3.84
CA TYR A 363 8.33 -14.73 4.67
C TYR A 363 9.70 -14.81 4.03
N TYR A 364 10.73 -15.05 4.85
CA TYR A 364 12.07 -15.43 4.41
C TYR A 364 12.54 -16.66 5.21
N PHE A 365 13.57 -17.32 4.72
CA PHE A 365 14.19 -18.42 5.44
C PHE A 365 15.65 -18.09 5.71
N ASN A 366 16.09 -18.25 6.95
CA ASN A 366 17.50 -18.12 7.30
C ASN A 366 17.85 -19.07 8.44
N SER A 367 18.73 -20.01 8.13
CA SER A 367 19.22 -21.01 9.06
C SER A 367 20.76 -21.09 9.00
N LYS A 368 21.39 -21.19 10.15
CA LYS A 368 22.86 -21.37 10.23
C LYS A 368 23.37 -22.62 9.51
N LYS A 369 22.52 -23.65 9.37
CA LYS A 369 22.89 -24.93 8.77
C LYS A 369 22.56 -25.01 7.27
N GLN A 370 21.52 -24.37 6.82
CA GLN A 370 20.95 -24.57 5.49
C GLN A 370 21.09 -23.32 4.58
N GLY A 371 21.51 -22.18 5.13
CA GLY A 371 21.66 -20.94 4.37
C GLY A 371 20.46 -20.01 4.46
N GLU A 372 20.34 -19.09 3.50
CA GLU A 372 19.33 -18.03 3.46
C GLU A 372 18.60 -18.06 2.11
N LEU A 373 17.29 -17.75 2.15
CA LEU A 373 16.46 -17.44 1.00
C LEU A 373 15.84 -16.06 1.25
N ASP A 374 15.90 -15.19 0.28
CA ASP A 374 15.39 -13.82 0.41
C ASP A 374 13.89 -13.77 0.68
N PHE A 375 13.11 -14.58 -0.03
CA PHE A 375 11.68 -14.76 0.22
C PHE A 375 11.26 -16.23 0.09
N VAL A 376 10.20 -16.54 0.83
CA VAL A 376 9.47 -17.81 0.74
C VAL A 376 7.98 -17.48 0.74
N ILE A 377 7.24 -17.92 -0.27
CA ILE A 377 5.82 -17.65 -0.40
C ILE A 377 5.00 -18.94 -0.56
N GLU A 378 3.72 -18.86 -0.21
CA GLU A 378 2.73 -19.90 -0.53
C GLU A 378 2.09 -19.58 -1.88
N HIS A 379 2.24 -20.45 -2.86
CA HIS A 379 1.66 -20.29 -4.18
C HIS A 379 1.07 -21.59 -4.67
N GLU A 380 -0.23 -21.60 -4.99
CA GLU A 380 -0.97 -22.78 -5.49
C GLU A 380 -0.77 -24.06 -4.68
N GLY A 381 -0.77 -23.92 -3.36
CA GLY A 381 -0.58 -25.07 -2.45
C GLY A 381 0.84 -25.58 -2.35
N ASN A 382 1.83 -24.84 -2.85
CA ASN A 382 3.24 -25.14 -2.78
C ASN A 382 4.02 -24.03 -2.07
N VAL A 383 5.20 -24.38 -1.55
CA VAL A 383 6.18 -23.41 -1.08
C VAL A 383 7.09 -23.03 -2.24
N LEU A 384 7.12 -21.74 -2.58
CA LEU A 384 7.99 -21.21 -3.63
C LEU A 384 9.12 -20.39 -3.00
N PRO A 385 10.38 -20.84 -3.12
CA PRO A 385 11.55 -20.07 -2.71
C PRO A 385 11.92 -19.06 -3.78
N LEU A 386 12.29 -17.83 -3.37
CA LEU A 386 12.73 -16.77 -4.24
C LEU A 386 14.06 -16.20 -3.74
N GLU A 387 14.99 -16.06 -4.67
CA GLU A 387 16.29 -15.44 -4.46
C GLU A 387 16.42 -14.22 -5.36
N ILE A 388 16.76 -13.07 -4.82
CA ILE A 388 16.82 -11.81 -5.54
C ILE A 388 18.29 -11.47 -5.83
N LYS A 389 18.62 -11.32 -7.11
CA LYS A 389 19.98 -10.98 -7.58
C LYS A 389 20.00 -9.60 -8.22
N SER A 390 20.92 -8.76 -7.78
CA SER A 390 21.13 -7.41 -8.32
C SER A 390 22.25 -7.34 -9.36
N GLY A 391 22.93 -8.44 -9.67
CA GLY A 391 24.08 -8.51 -10.57
C GLY A 391 24.06 -9.72 -11.51
N LYS A 392 25.04 -9.73 -12.43
CA LYS A 392 25.35 -10.95 -13.20
C LYS A 392 26.21 -11.84 -12.31
N ASP A 393 25.72 -12.98 -11.91
CA ASP A 393 26.51 -14.14 -11.50
C ASP A 393 26.45 -15.18 -12.59
#